data_53d1820a9e4906b91271f264859b8b6f
#
_entry.id   53d1820a9e4906b91271f264859b8b6f
#
_cell.length_a   1.000
_cell.length_b   1.000
_cell.length_c   1.000
_cell.angle_alpha   90.00
_cell.angle_beta   90.00
_cell.angle_gamma   90.00
#
_symmetry.space_group_name_H-M   'P 1'
#
loop_
_entity.id
_entity.type
_entity.pdbx_description
1 polymer ?
#
loop_
_entity_poly.entity_id
_entity_poly.type
_entity_poly.pdbx_seq_one_letter_code
_entity_poly.pdbx_strand_id
1 'polypeptide(L)'
;MWPTGVKATVVRPFDPPARKWLSGHRGVDLDAPEGGTVVSAGAGTVVFAGKVADKDVVSIDHGGLRTTYEPVRPSVSAGDKVKAGDPIGALEAGHCVPASCLHWGARIGKDRYIDPLSLLYPAIRLLK
;
A
#
# COMPACT_ATOMS: atom_id res chain seq x y z
N MET A 1 9.40 5.68 0.57
CA MET A 1 8.77 6.08 1.88
C MET A 1 7.90 4.95 2.38
N TRP A 2 8.13 4.51 3.60
CA TRP A 2 7.27 3.52 4.24
C TRP A 2 5.86 4.09 4.44
N PRO A 3 4.81 3.38 4.04
CA PRO A 3 3.44 3.89 4.19
C PRO A 3 2.97 3.99 5.64
N THR A 4 3.70 3.39 6.56
CA THR A 4 3.49 3.53 8.00
C THR A 4 4.17 4.77 8.58
N GLY A 5 4.90 5.52 7.74
CA GLY A 5 5.66 6.70 8.15
C GLY A 5 7.04 6.39 8.70
N VAL A 6 7.24 5.19 9.19
CA VAL A 6 8.51 4.69 9.72
C VAL A 6 8.69 3.25 9.29
N LYS A 7 9.92 2.74 9.36
CA LYS A 7 10.19 1.34 9.06
C LYS A 7 9.29 0.43 9.89
N ALA A 8 8.68 -0.54 9.24
CA ALA A 8 7.75 -1.48 9.87
C ALA A 8 8.24 -2.92 9.72
N THR A 9 7.75 -3.79 10.59
CA THR A 9 8.00 -5.22 10.47
C THR A 9 7.07 -5.80 9.39
N VAL A 10 7.65 -6.56 8.47
CA VAL A 10 6.88 -7.30 7.47
C VAL A 10 6.36 -8.57 8.14
N VAL A 11 5.04 -8.67 8.32
CA VAL A 11 4.42 -9.84 8.94
C VAL A 11 3.99 -10.88 7.92
N ARG A 12 3.79 -10.46 6.67
CA ARG A 12 3.55 -11.37 5.55
C ARG A 12 4.20 -10.81 4.30
N PRO A 13 5.16 -11.53 3.69
CA PRO A 13 5.89 -11.01 2.53
C PRO A 13 5.09 -11.12 1.25
N PHE A 14 5.57 -10.43 0.22
CA PHE A 14 5.09 -10.56 -1.14
C PHE A 14 5.32 -11.99 -1.63
N ASP A 15 4.26 -12.59 -2.15
CA ASP A 15 4.28 -13.98 -2.62
C ASP A 15 3.33 -14.09 -3.82
N PRO A 16 3.77 -13.62 -5.01
CA PRO A 16 2.89 -13.58 -6.16
C PRO A 16 2.55 -14.99 -6.62
N PRO A 17 1.28 -15.23 -7.02
CA PRO A 17 0.90 -16.54 -7.53
C PRO A 17 1.60 -16.82 -8.86
N ALA A 18 1.87 -18.10 -9.14
CA ALA A 18 2.47 -18.51 -10.41
C ALA A 18 1.56 -18.15 -11.60
N ARG A 19 0.26 -18.13 -11.37
CA ARG A 19 -0.73 -17.71 -12.36
C ARG A 19 -1.74 -16.80 -11.70
N LYS A 20 -2.34 -15.86 -12.45
CA LYS A 20 -3.18 -14.82 -11.88
C LYS A 20 -4.44 -15.32 -11.17
N TRP A 21 -4.90 -16.54 -11.47
CA TRP A 21 -6.07 -17.12 -10.82
C TRP A 21 -5.73 -17.98 -9.59
N LEU A 22 -4.45 -18.15 -9.29
CA LEU A 22 -4.04 -18.90 -8.12
C LEU A 22 -3.95 -17.97 -6.90
N SER A 23 -4.06 -18.58 -5.71
CA SER A 23 -3.87 -17.82 -4.48
C SER A 23 -2.40 -17.44 -4.30
N GLY A 24 -2.18 -16.37 -3.59
CA GLY A 24 -0.88 -15.82 -3.28
C GLY A 24 -1.04 -14.53 -2.50
N HIS A 25 0.03 -13.79 -2.33
CA HIS A 25 0.01 -12.50 -1.63
C HIS A 25 0.57 -11.42 -2.55
N ARG A 26 -0.29 -10.56 -3.07
CA ARG A 26 0.04 -9.56 -4.07
C ARG A 26 0.54 -8.24 -3.50
N GLY A 27 0.95 -8.26 -2.25
CA GLY A 27 1.52 -7.12 -1.55
C GLY A 27 2.23 -7.61 -0.32
N VAL A 28 2.53 -6.70 0.60
CA VAL A 28 3.12 -7.02 1.90
C VAL A 28 2.19 -6.58 3.01
N ASP A 29 2.16 -7.31 4.11
CA ASP A 29 1.46 -6.88 5.31
C ASP A 29 2.48 -6.35 6.29
N LEU A 30 2.27 -5.11 6.74
CA LEU A 30 3.16 -4.40 7.64
C LEU A 30 2.50 -4.26 9.00
N ASP A 31 3.23 -4.63 10.05
CA ASP A 31 2.75 -4.43 11.42
C ASP A 31 2.55 -2.93 11.67
N ALA A 32 1.35 -2.57 12.14
CA ALA A 32 1.01 -1.19 12.41
C ALA A 32 -0.18 -1.14 13.36
N PRO A 33 -0.24 -0.11 14.25
CA PRO A 33 -1.33 -0.03 15.20
C PRO A 33 -2.63 0.43 14.54
N GLU A 34 -3.74 -0.09 15.02
CA GLU A 34 -5.06 0.39 14.65
C GLU A 34 -5.17 1.89 14.98
N GLY A 35 -5.73 2.66 14.07
CA GLY A 35 -5.83 4.12 14.22
C GLY A 35 -4.56 4.87 13.83
N GLY A 36 -3.47 4.15 13.56
CA GLY A 36 -2.22 4.78 13.14
C GLY A 36 -2.35 5.48 11.79
N THR A 37 -1.61 6.57 11.62
CA THR A 37 -1.63 7.33 10.36
C THR A 37 -0.95 6.53 9.25
N VAL A 38 -1.62 6.43 8.12
CA VAL A 38 -1.06 5.85 6.89
C VAL A 38 -0.71 7.00 5.96
N VAL A 39 0.48 6.95 5.37
CA VAL A 39 0.98 8.01 4.50
C VAL A 39 1.23 7.47 3.09
N SER A 40 1.23 8.37 2.11
CA SER A 40 1.54 7.98 0.73
C SER A 40 3.01 7.60 0.60
N ALA A 41 3.27 6.50 -0.08
CA ALA A 41 4.64 6.03 -0.31
C ALA A 41 5.39 6.89 -1.31
N GLY A 42 4.72 7.67 -2.13
CA GLY A 42 5.32 8.53 -3.12
C GLY A 42 4.38 9.61 -3.62
N ALA A 43 4.91 10.55 -4.38
CA ALA A 43 4.09 11.58 -5.01
C ALA A 43 3.16 10.95 -6.05
N GLY A 44 1.93 11.44 -6.11
CA GLY A 44 0.96 10.92 -7.07
C GLY A 44 -0.41 11.56 -6.92
N THR A 45 -1.39 10.92 -7.55
CA THR A 45 -2.78 11.35 -7.51
C THR A 45 -3.62 10.22 -6.94
N VAL A 46 -4.49 10.52 -5.98
CA VAL A 46 -5.44 9.55 -5.45
C VAL A 46 -6.43 9.21 -6.55
N VAL A 47 -6.52 7.94 -6.91
CA VAL A 47 -7.45 7.48 -7.96
C VAL A 47 -8.64 6.74 -7.40
N PHE A 48 -8.55 6.29 -6.15
CA PHE A 48 -9.66 5.66 -5.45
C PHE A 48 -9.49 5.85 -3.94
N ALA A 49 -10.60 6.16 -3.26
CA ALA A 49 -10.64 6.23 -1.81
C ALA A 49 -12.05 5.87 -1.36
N GLY A 50 -12.22 4.70 -0.75
CA GLY A 50 -13.53 4.23 -0.35
C GLY A 50 -13.56 2.74 -0.14
N LYS A 51 -14.76 2.16 -0.13
CA LYS A 51 -14.96 0.74 0.12
C LYS A 51 -14.90 -0.09 -1.14
N VAL A 52 -14.18 -1.21 -1.05
CA VAL A 52 -14.22 -2.30 -2.02
C VAL A 52 -14.69 -3.50 -1.22
N ALA A 53 -15.89 -4.00 -1.54
CA ALA A 53 -16.61 -4.95 -0.70
C ALA A 53 -16.82 -4.29 0.68
N ASP A 54 -16.28 -4.84 1.76
CA ASP A 54 -16.44 -4.29 3.10
C ASP A 54 -15.14 -3.68 3.67
N LYS A 55 -14.13 -3.47 2.81
CA LYS A 55 -12.85 -2.90 3.23
C LYS A 55 -12.64 -1.52 2.65
N ASP A 56 -12.12 -0.62 3.47
CA ASP A 56 -11.72 0.71 2.99
C ASP A 56 -10.34 0.65 2.36
N VAL A 57 -10.23 1.20 1.16
CA VAL A 57 -9.04 1.13 0.32
C VAL A 57 -8.69 2.52 -0.19
N VAL A 58 -7.40 2.84 -0.22
CA VAL A 58 -6.88 4.01 -0.91
C VAL A 58 -5.92 3.52 -1.99
N SER A 59 -6.08 4.04 -3.21
CA SER A 59 -5.17 3.75 -4.33
C SER A 59 -4.61 5.05 -4.88
N ILE A 60 -3.31 5.07 -5.14
CA ILE A 60 -2.59 6.25 -5.62
C ILE A 60 -1.84 5.89 -6.90
N ASP A 61 -2.02 6.71 -7.93
CA ASP A 61 -1.32 6.57 -9.19
C ASP A 61 -0.09 7.47 -9.22
N HIS A 62 1.06 6.87 -9.52
CA HIS A 62 2.36 7.54 -9.55
C HIS A 62 2.92 7.69 -10.98
N GLY A 63 2.06 7.53 -11.99
CA GLY A 63 2.50 7.56 -13.38
C GLY A 63 2.98 6.19 -13.88
N GLY A 64 2.04 5.29 -14.11
CA GLY A 64 2.32 3.92 -14.56
C GLY A 64 2.50 2.91 -13.44
N LEU A 65 2.72 3.36 -12.22
CA LEU A 65 2.78 2.54 -11.02
C LEU A 65 1.66 2.97 -10.09
N ARG A 66 0.91 2.02 -9.55
CA ARG A 66 -0.16 2.29 -8.61
C ARG A 66 0.12 1.58 -7.29
N THR A 67 -0.02 2.31 -6.17
CA THR A 67 0.08 1.72 -4.85
C THR A 67 -1.31 1.66 -4.20
N THR A 68 -1.52 0.63 -3.39
CA THR A 68 -2.80 0.36 -2.73
C THR A 68 -2.56 0.13 -1.25
N TYR A 69 -3.45 0.66 -0.43
CA TYR A 69 -3.34 0.68 1.03
C TYR A 69 -4.68 0.24 1.62
N GLU A 70 -4.67 -0.83 2.42
CA GLU A 70 -5.89 -1.34 3.06
C GLU A 70 -5.61 -2.11 4.34
N PRO A 71 -6.52 -2.13 5.33
CA PRO A 71 -7.74 -1.34 5.39
C PRO A 71 -7.45 0.06 5.93
N VAL A 72 -7.78 1.08 5.17
CA VAL A 72 -7.47 2.48 5.52
C VAL A 72 -8.73 3.32 5.39
N ARG A 73 -9.17 3.91 6.50
CA ARG A 73 -10.25 4.89 6.46
C ARG A 73 -9.70 6.18 5.85
N PRO A 74 -10.18 6.58 4.66
CA PRO A 74 -9.55 7.65 3.91
C PRO A 74 -9.71 9.02 4.57
N SER A 75 -8.66 9.83 4.49
CA SER A 75 -8.71 11.27 4.76
C SER A 75 -8.52 12.08 3.47
N VAL A 76 -8.47 11.41 2.33
CA VAL A 76 -8.31 11.99 1.00
C VAL A 76 -9.43 11.51 0.10
N SER A 77 -9.60 12.18 -1.03
CA SER A 77 -10.61 11.85 -2.04
C SER A 77 -9.94 11.63 -3.39
N ALA A 78 -10.61 10.87 -4.26
CA ALA A 78 -10.14 10.68 -5.63
C ALA A 78 -9.95 12.04 -6.30
N GLY A 79 -8.82 12.21 -6.98
CA GLY A 79 -8.41 13.47 -7.59
C GLY A 79 -7.42 14.28 -6.78
N ASP A 80 -7.30 14.01 -5.49
CA ASP A 80 -6.34 14.74 -4.64
C ASP A 80 -4.91 14.40 -5.04
N LYS A 81 -4.06 15.42 -5.06
CA LYS A 81 -2.62 15.23 -5.27
C LYS A 81 -1.94 15.13 -3.92
N VAL A 82 -1.02 14.16 -3.83
CA VAL A 82 -0.26 13.89 -2.60
C VAL A 82 1.22 13.83 -2.90
N LYS A 83 2.02 14.09 -1.88
CA LYS A 83 3.47 13.91 -1.89
C LYS A 83 3.82 12.70 -1.04
N ALA A 84 5.05 12.19 -1.22
CA ALA A 84 5.57 11.15 -0.33
C ALA A 84 5.47 11.63 1.13
N GLY A 85 4.89 10.81 1.98
CA GLY A 85 4.72 11.14 3.39
C GLY A 85 3.45 11.90 3.75
N ASP A 86 2.65 12.33 2.77
CA ASP A 86 1.38 12.99 3.07
C ASP A 86 0.40 11.98 3.69
N PRO A 87 -0.32 12.37 4.76
CA PRO A 87 -1.34 11.49 5.33
C PRO A 87 -2.45 11.18 4.34
N ILE A 88 -2.85 9.92 4.27
CA ILE A 88 -3.95 9.49 3.39
C ILE A 88 -5.09 8.83 4.14
N GLY A 89 -4.90 8.56 5.42
CA GLY A 89 -5.95 8.01 6.26
C GLY A 89 -5.43 7.36 7.52
N ALA A 90 -6.30 6.61 8.18
CA ALA A 90 -5.99 5.89 9.41
C ALA A 90 -6.21 4.40 9.22
N LEU A 91 -5.30 3.60 9.77
CA LEU A 91 -5.40 2.14 9.68
C LEU A 91 -6.61 1.65 10.45
N GLU A 92 -7.40 0.79 9.81
CA GLU A 92 -8.52 0.12 10.43
C GLU A 92 -8.14 -1.29 10.87
N ALA A 93 -8.88 -1.84 11.85
CA ALA A 93 -8.74 -3.23 12.24
C ALA A 93 -9.34 -4.16 11.18
N GLY A 94 -9.04 -5.45 11.28
CA GLY A 94 -9.69 -6.48 10.47
C GLY A 94 -8.77 -7.23 9.53
N HIS A 95 -7.59 -6.71 9.27
CA HIS A 95 -6.54 -7.44 8.58
C HIS A 95 -5.55 -7.94 9.63
N CYS A 96 -5.03 -9.14 9.54
CA CYS A 96 -4.12 -9.72 10.54
C CYS A 96 -4.74 -9.86 11.95
N VAL A 97 -6.00 -10.27 12.05
CA VAL A 97 -6.70 -10.45 13.33
C VAL A 97 -5.99 -11.53 14.18
N PRO A 98 -5.79 -11.32 15.51
CA PRO A 98 -6.24 -10.21 16.37
C PRO A 98 -5.35 -8.97 16.32
N ALA A 99 -4.16 -9.07 15.78
CA ALA A 99 -3.30 -7.91 15.57
C ALA A 99 -3.84 -7.03 14.44
N SER A 100 -3.24 -5.87 14.23
CA SER A 100 -3.54 -5.02 13.09
C SER A 100 -2.35 -4.91 12.17
N CYS A 101 -2.59 -4.81 10.88
CA CYS A 101 -1.53 -4.60 9.90
C CYS A 101 -2.08 -3.89 8.67
N LEU A 102 -1.17 -3.23 7.97
CA LEU A 102 -1.46 -2.55 6.71
C LEU A 102 -1.06 -3.46 5.55
N HIS A 103 -2.02 -3.78 4.69
CA HIS A 103 -1.70 -4.40 3.41
C HIS A 103 -1.31 -3.31 2.42
N TRP A 104 -0.10 -3.40 1.89
CA TRP A 104 0.47 -2.44 0.95
C TRP A 104 0.84 -3.17 -0.33
N GLY A 105 0.24 -2.75 -1.44
CA GLY A 105 0.47 -3.36 -2.75
C GLY A 105 1.01 -2.37 -3.75
N ALA A 106 1.65 -2.89 -4.80
CA ALA A 106 2.14 -2.10 -5.91
C ALA A 106 1.90 -2.86 -7.21
N ARG A 107 1.47 -2.13 -8.24
CA ARG A 107 1.08 -2.71 -9.52
C ARG A 107 1.52 -1.81 -10.67
N ILE A 108 2.08 -2.43 -11.71
CA ILE A 108 2.39 -1.76 -12.97
C ILE A 108 1.36 -2.23 -13.98
N GLY A 109 0.66 -1.29 -14.63
CA GLY A 109 -0.43 -1.62 -15.53
C GLY A 109 -1.58 -2.30 -14.79
N LYS A 110 -2.28 -3.24 -15.45
CA LYS A 110 -3.48 -3.87 -14.89
C LYS A 110 -3.19 -5.10 -14.05
N ASP A 111 -2.19 -5.88 -14.42
CA ASP A 111 -2.02 -7.24 -13.87
C ASP A 111 -0.64 -7.50 -13.29
N ARG A 112 0.30 -6.59 -13.43
CA ARG A 112 1.66 -6.84 -13.00
C ARG A 112 1.90 -6.31 -11.60
N TYR A 113 1.82 -7.21 -10.63
CA TYR A 113 2.13 -6.88 -9.23
C TYR A 113 3.62 -7.01 -8.99
N ILE A 114 4.18 -6.08 -8.24
CA ILE A 114 5.57 -6.08 -7.84
C ILE A 114 5.67 -6.05 -6.32
N ASP A 115 6.83 -6.44 -5.79
CA ASP A 115 7.08 -6.33 -4.36
C ASP A 115 7.20 -4.85 -4.00
N PRO A 116 6.25 -4.31 -3.20
CA PRO A 116 6.30 -2.89 -2.86
C PRO A 116 7.52 -2.51 -2.05
N LEU A 117 8.18 -3.45 -1.37
CA LEU A 117 9.41 -3.16 -0.66
C LEU A 117 10.53 -2.68 -1.58
N SER A 118 10.48 -3.06 -2.87
CA SER A 118 11.45 -2.59 -3.85
C SER A 118 11.39 -1.07 -4.07
N LEU A 119 10.28 -0.43 -3.70
CA LEU A 119 10.11 1.01 -3.84
C LEU A 119 10.84 1.78 -2.74
N LEU A 120 11.26 1.09 -1.68
CA LEU A 120 11.92 1.72 -0.52
C LEU A 120 13.42 1.96 -0.75
N TYR A 121 13.99 1.34 -1.78
CA TYR A 121 15.43 1.36 -2.01
C TYR A 121 15.81 1.79 -3.42
N PRO A 122 15.25 2.92 -3.90
CA PRO A 122 15.54 3.37 -5.27
C PRO A 122 17.01 3.70 -5.48
N ALA A 123 17.70 4.17 -4.43
CA ALA A 123 19.11 4.53 -4.50
C ALA A 123 20.01 3.34 -4.81
N ILE A 124 19.60 2.14 -4.47
CA ILE A 124 20.39 0.92 -4.76
C ILE A 124 20.66 0.78 -6.24
N ARG A 125 19.72 1.19 -7.06
CA ARG A 125 19.83 1.12 -8.52
C ARG A 125 20.92 2.02 -9.07
N LEU A 126 21.30 3.05 -8.34
CA LEU A 126 22.32 3.99 -8.75
C LEU A 126 23.74 3.46 -8.56
N LEU A 127 23.88 2.35 -7.86
CA LEU A 127 25.18 1.74 -7.59
C LEU A 127 25.68 0.85 -8.74
N LYS A 128 24.90 0.75 -9.75
CA LYS A 128 25.25 -0.07 -10.91
C LYS A 128 26.15 0.65 -11.88
#